data_674b5a67d290c9d3ab2c498eb72c6af8
#
_entry.id   674b5a67d290c9d3ab2c498eb72c6af8
#
_cell.length_a   1.000
_cell.length_b   1.000
_cell.length_c   1.000
_cell.angle_alpha   90.00
_cell.angle_beta   90.00
_cell.angle_gamma   90.00
#
_symmetry.space_group_name_H-M   'P 1'
#
loop_
_entity.id
_entity.type
_entity.pdbx_description
1 polymer ?
#
loop_
_entity_poly.entity_id
_entity_poly.type
_entity_poly.pdbx_seq_one_letter_code
_entity_poly.pdbx_strand_id
1 'polypeptide(L)'
;MKNKIFHTQEWRIIMLKDNLVTVQNNIVKACEKCGRSPKEVCLIAVSKTKPKEMLMEIYDCNIRQFGENYVQEMVDKADSLPKDIVWHMIGHLQRNKVKYVVGRADMIHSVDSVRLAEAISNEAIKKKLVADILVEVNVAGEENKFGFKPDEVEDFIRKISDYKGI
;
A
#
# COMPACT_ATOMS: atom_id res chain seq x y z
N MET A 1 -36.16 -10.15 18.32
CA MET A 1 -34.91 -10.61 17.61
C MET A 1 -34.15 -9.52 16.83
N LYS A 2 -34.52 -8.23 16.87
CA LYS A 2 -33.86 -7.15 16.11
C LYS A 2 -32.68 -6.47 16.85
N ASN A 3 -32.47 -6.70 18.13
CA ASN A 3 -31.46 -5.98 18.94
C ASN A 3 -30.04 -6.58 18.94
N LYS A 4 -29.82 -7.79 18.39
CA LYS A 4 -28.49 -8.44 18.43
C LYS A 4 -27.55 -8.01 17.29
N ILE A 5 -28.09 -7.53 16.18
CA ILE A 5 -27.28 -7.18 14.99
C ILE A 5 -26.67 -5.78 15.14
N PHE A 6 -27.39 -4.83 15.74
CA PHE A 6 -26.87 -3.48 15.99
C PHE A 6 -25.70 -3.46 16.98
N HIS A 7 -25.76 -4.26 18.03
CA HIS A 7 -24.67 -4.39 19.02
C HIS A 7 -23.35 -4.88 18.42
N THR A 8 -23.37 -5.77 17.45
CA THR A 8 -22.15 -6.33 16.85
C THR A 8 -21.42 -5.34 15.95
N GLN A 9 -22.14 -4.46 15.27
CA GLN A 9 -21.54 -3.47 14.36
C GLN A 9 -20.92 -2.29 15.14
N GLU A 10 -21.62 -1.80 16.16
CA GLU A 10 -21.09 -0.74 17.03
C GLU A 10 -19.83 -1.18 17.79
N TRP A 11 -19.80 -2.39 18.36
CA TRP A 11 -18.63 -2.94 19.02
C TRP A 11 -17.44 -3.10 18.07
N ARG A 12 -17.69 -3.48 16.81
CA ARG A 12 -16.63 -3.58 15.80
C ARG A 12 -16.00 -2.22 15.49
N ILE A 13 -16.80 -1.17 15.35
CA ILE A 13 -16.35 0.20 15.12
C ILE A 13 -15.51 0.71 16.29
N ILE A 14 -15.96 0.50 17.52
CA ILE A 14 -15.21 0.88 18.71
C ILE A 14 -13.86 0.16 18.74
N MET A 15 -13.83 -1.14 18.49
CA MET A 15 -12.58 -1.93 18.45
C MET A 15 -11.61 -1.45 17.37
N LEU A 16 -12.07 -1.06 16.19
CA LEU A 16 -11.21 -0.56 15.12
C LEU A 16 -10.56 0.77 15.50
N LYS A 17 -11.32 1.69 16.07
CA LYS A 17 -10.81 2.98 16.55
C LYS A 17 -9.80 2.81 17.69
N ASP A 18 -10.10 1.95 18.66
CA ASP A 18 -9.21 1.67 19.79
C ASP A 18 -7.89 1.03 19.32
N ASN A 19 -7.98 0.11 18.36
CA ASN A 19 -6.80 -0.48 17.74
C ASN A 19 -5.96 0.56 16.98
N LEU A 20 -6.59 1.45 16.24
CA LEU A 20 -5.90 2.55 15.54
C LEU A 20 -5.17 3.45 16.54
N VAL A 21 -5.83 3.88 17.61
CA VAL A 21 -5.22 4.70 18.68
C VAL A 21 -4.04 3.97 19.31
N THR A 22 -4.18 2.66 19.56
CA THR A 22 -3.09 1.85 20.10
C THR A 22 -1.88 1.82 19.18
N VAL A 23 -2.07 1.61 17.87
CA VAL A 23 -0.99 1.61 16.88
C VAL A 23 -0.33 2.98 16.79
N GLN A 24 -1.12 4.05 16.72
CA GLN A 24 -0.61 5.43 16.69
C GLN A 24 0.23 5.77 17.94
N ASN A 25 -0.25 5.38 19.12
CA ASN A 25 0.51 5.57 20.37
C ASN A 25 1.83 4.78 20.37
N ASN A 26 1.85 3.59 19.79
CA ASN A 26 3.08 2.80 19.67
C ASN A 26 4.09 3.48 18.72
N ILE A 27 3.62 4.06 17.62
CA ILE A 27 4.47 4.86 16.71
C ILE A 27 5.04 6.07 17.46
N VAL A 28 4.21 6.83 18.18
CA VAL A 28 4.67 7.99 18.98
C VAL A 28 5.75 7.58 19.96
N LYS A 29 5.49 6.55 20.77
CA LYS A 29 6.47 6.04 21.75
C LYS A 29 7.78 5.58 21.12
N ALA A 30 7.71 4.95 19.94
CA ALA A 30 8.92 4.52 19.23
C ALA A 30 9.71 5.72 18.69
N CYS A 31 9.04 6.73 18.16
CA CYS A 31 9.65 7.96 17.68
C CYS A 31 10.31 8.76 18.81
N GLU A 32 9.64 8.89 19.96
CA GLU A 32 10.19 9.55 21.16
C GLU A 32 11.51 8.91 21.61
N LYS A 33 11.59 7.57 21.60
CA LYS A 33 12.81 6.83 21.98
C LYS A 33 14.02 7.11 21.10
N CYS A 34 13.82 7.44 19.84
CA CYS A 34 14.90 7.70 18.87
C CYS A 34 15.00 9.18 18.44
N GLY A 35 14.25 10.09 19.08
CA GLY A 35 14.27 11.53 18.77
C GLY A 35 13.71 11.89 17.39
N ARG A 36 12.86 11.04 16.83
CA ARG A 36 12.24 11.22 15.50
C ARG A 36 10.84 11.84 15.64
N SER A 37 10.44 12.66 14.69
CA SER A 37 9.06 13.17 14.65
C SER A 37 8.09 12.07 14.19
N PRO A 38 6.97 11.83 14.92
CA PRO A 38 5.92 10.92 14.46
C PRO A 38 5.31 11.31 13.11
N LYS A 39 5.39 12.59 12.72
CA LYS A 39 4.90 13.08 11.43
C LYS A 39 5.71 12.57 10.22
N GLU A 40 6.91 12.04 10.46
CA GLU A 40 7.74 11.42 9.43
C GLU A 40 7.36 9.96 9.16
N VAL A 41 6.44 9.40 9.95
CA VAL A 41 5.99 8.01 9.81
C VAL A 41 4.63 7.98 9.12
N CYS A 42 4.58 7.36 7.96
CA CYS A 42 3.34 7.11 7.24
C CYS A 42 2.73 5.76 7.67
N LEU A 43 1.56 5.80 8.31
CA LEU A 43 0.81 4.60 8.66
C LEU A 43 -0.12 4.21 7.51
N ILE A 44 0.12 3.05 6.92
CA ILE A 44 -0.71 2.47 5.86
C ILE A 44 -1.67 1.46 6.48
N ALA A 45 -2.98 1.68 6.33
CA ALA A 45 -4.00 0.73 6.73
C ALA A 45 -4.14 -0.37 5.68
N VAL A 46 -3.68 -1.59 5.99
CA VAL A 46 -3.82 -2.73 5.08
C VAL A 46 -5.27 -3.19 5.05
N SER A 47 -5.91 -3.02 3.91
CA SER A 47 -7.36 -3.21 3.71
C SER A 47 -7.74 -4.40 2.83
N LYS A 48 -6.75 -5.21 2.44
CA LYS A 48 -7.02 -6.45 1.67
C LYS A 48 -8.08 -7.32 2.35
N THR A 49 -8.99 -7.86 1.55
CA THR A 49 -10.11 -8.72 2.01
C THR A 49 -11.08 -8.05 2.99
N LYS A 50 -11.03 -6.74 3.13
CA LYS A 50 -11.95 -5.99 4.01
C LYS A 50 -13.02 -5.27 3.19
N PRO A 51 -14.28 -5.28 3.65
CA PRO A 51 -15.37 -4.57 2.97
C PRO A 51 -15.18 -3.05 3.04
N LYS A 52 -15.72 -2.33 2.07
CA LYS A 52 -15.58 -0.87 1.90
C LYS A 52 -16.03 -0.09 3.14
N GLU A 53 -17.04 -0.58 3.83
CA GLU A 53 -17.58 0.01 5.05
C GLU A 53 -16.53 0.08 6.17
N MET A 54 -15.67 -0.95 6.29
CA MET A 54 -14.57 -0.93 7.27
C MET A 54 -13.49 0.09 6.91
N LEU A 55 -13.22 0.27 5.61
CA LEU A 55 -12.28 1.30 5.16
C LEU A 55 -12.83 2.68 5.50
N MET A 56 -14.12 2.92 5.28
CA MET A 56 -14.76 4.19 5.61
C MET A 56 -14.72 4.50 7.11
N GLU A 57 -14.87 3.50 7.97
CA GLU A 57 -14.73 3.66 9.44
C GLU A 57 -13.33 4.20 9.82
N ILE A 58 -12.28 3.71 9.17
CA ILE A 58 -10.89 4.15 9.39
C ILE A 58 -10.60 5.47 8.67
N TYR A 59 -11.18 5.69 7.49
CA TYR A 59 -11.14 6.95 6.76
C TYR A 59 -11.71 8.12 7.60
N ASP A 60 -12.82 7.90 8.31
CA ASP A 60 -13.44 8.88 9.22
C ASP A 60 -12.56 9.19 10.45
N CYS A 61 -11.55 8.35 10.71
CA CYS A 61 -10.49 8.61 11.70
C CYS A 61 -9.27 9.35 11.11
N ASN A 62 -9.42 10.03 9.97
CA ASN A 62 -8.38 10.77 9.24
C ASN A 62 -7.25 9.91 8.66
N ILE A 63 -7.42 8.60 8.52
CA ILE A 63 -6.50 7.77 7.74
C ILE A 63 -6.85 7.94 6.26
N ARG A 64 -5.82 8.16 5.45
CA ARG A 64 -5.93 8.31 3.99
C ARG A 64 -5.09 7.29 3.24
N GLN A 65 -4.13 6.66 3.89
CA GLN A 65 -3.20 5.72 3.31
C GLN A 65 -3.75 4.29 3.45
N PHE A 66 -4.06 3.64 2.33
CA PHE A 66 -4.61 2.28 2.33
C PHE A 66 -3.78 1.36 1.42
N GLY A 67 -3.56 0.12 1.90
CA GLY A 67 -2.76 -0.86 1.17
C GLY A 67 -3.56 -2.08 0.71
N GLU A 68 -3.43 -2.42 -0.56
CA GLU A 68 -4.11 -3.55 -1.19
C GLU A 68 -3.12 -4.57 -1.79
N ASN A 69 -3.49 -5.85 -1.70
CA ASN A 69 -2.70 -6.93 -2.29
C ASN A 69 -3.19 -7.34 -3.68
N TYR A 70 -4.47 -7.17 -3.95
CA TYR A 70 -5.11 -7.67 -5.15
C TYR A 70 -5.55 -6.52 -6.04
N VAL A 71 -5.05 -6.53 -7.28
CA VAL A 71 -5.31 -5.46 -8.26
C VAL A 71 -6.81 -5.23 -8.48
N GLN A 72 -7.60 -6.30 -8.60
CA GLN A 72 -9.04 -6.16 -8.84
C GLN A 72 -9.75 -5.51 -7.65
N GLU A 73 -9.37 -5.89 -6.43
CA GLU A 73 -9.91 -5.32 -5.19
C GLU A 73 -9.54 -3.84 -5.05
N MET A 74 -8.27 -3.49 -5.35
CA MET A 74 -7.82 -2.11 -5.34
C MET A 74 -8.60 -1.25 -6.35
N VAL A 75 -8.76 -1.72 -7.59
CA VAL A 75 -9.50 -1.01 -8.64
C VAL A 75 -10.94 -0.75 -8.21
N ASP A 76 -11.64 -1.77 -7.71
CA ASP A 76 -13.03 -1.66 -7.28
C ASP A 76 -13.20 -0.67 -6.11
N LYS A 77 -12.27 -0.65 -5.17
CA LYS A 77 -12.25 0.29 -4.04
C LYS A 77 -11.89 1.72 -4.49
N ALA A 78 -10.85 1.88 -5.28
CA ALA A 78 -10.39 3.18 -5.76
C ALA A 78 -11.44 3.89 -6.66
N ASP A 79 -12.21 3.10 -7.43
CA ASP A 79 -13.25 3.65 -8.30
C ASP A 79 -14.51 4.09 -7.52
N SER A 80 -14.76 3.51 -6.33
CA SER A 80 -15.99 3.73 -5.55
C SER A 80 -15.84 4.49 -4.23
N LEU A 81 -14.63 4.60 -3.69
CA LEU A 81 -14.34 5.31 -2.44
C LEU A 81 -13.85 6.74 -2.68
N PRO A 82 -13.72 7.59 -1.64
CA PRO A 82 -13.25 8.97 -1.76
C PRO A 82 -11.93 9.09 -2.52
N LYS A 83 -11.82 10.15 -3.34
CA LYS A 83 -10.69 10.34 -4.27
C LYS A 83 -9.43 10.90 -3.60
N ASP A 84 -9.51 11.29 -2.34
CA ASP A 84 -8.39 11.70 -1.50
C ASP A 84 -7.74 10.54 -0.73
N ILE A 85 -8.19 9.31 -0.98
CA ILE A 85 -7.49 8.11 -0.52
C ILE A 85 -6.22 7.90 -1.36
N VAL A 86 -5.11 7.75 -0.66
CA VAL A 86 -3.80 7.40 -1.23
C VAL A 86 -3.65 5.88 -1.23
N TRP A 87 -3.59 5.31 -2.41
CA TRP A 87 -3.57 3.87 -2.60
C TRP A 87 -2.15 3.32 -2.73
N HIS A 88 -1.85 2.28 -1.98
CA HIS A 88 -0.60 1.54 -2.05
C HIS A 88 -0.85 0.12 -2.59
N MET A 89 -0.24 -0.22 -3.71
CA MET A 89 -0.20 -1.60 -4.18
C MET A 89 0.94 -2.32 -3.45
N ILE A 90 0.59 -3.11 -2.43
CA ILE A 90 1.57 -3.76 -1.54
C ILE A 90 1.73 -5.26 -1.78
N GLY A 91 0.88 -5.86 -2.62
CA GLY A 91 1.00 -7.27 -3.00
C GLY A 91 1.76 -7.46 -4.31
N HIS A 92 2.14 -8.71 -4.61
CA HIS A 92 2.82 -9.05 -5.86
C HIS A 92 2.04 -8.59 -7.08
N LEU A 93 2.69 -7.82 -7.97
CA LEU A 93 2.08 -7.24 -9.15
C LEU A 93 2.50 -7.99 -10.42
N GLN A 94 1.56 -8.68 -11.05
CA GLN A 94 1.77 -9.28 -12.36
C GLN A 94 1.84 -8.23 -13.46
N ARG A 95 2.77 -8.38 -14.42
CA ARG A 95 2.98 -7.42 -15.52
C ARG A 95 1.71 -7.11 -16.34
N ASN A 96 0.87 -8.12 -16.61
CA ASN A 96 -0.39 -7.94 -17.35
C ASN A 96 -1.43 -7.10 -16.59
N LYS A 97 -1.24 -6.88 -15.29
CA LYS A 97 -2.11 -6.08 -14.42
C LYS A 97 -1.63 -4.63 -14.22
N VAL A 98 -0.41 -4.31 -14.63
CA VAL A 98 0.21 -2.97 -14.47
C VAL A 98 -0.70 -1.86 -14.98
N LYS A 99 -1.33 -2.02 -16.14
CA LYS A 99 -2.24 -1.02 -16.75
C LYS A 99 -3.42 -0.60 -15.87
N TYR A 100 -3.83 -1.45 -14.93
CA TYR A 100 -4.93 -1.17 -14.00
C TYR A 100 -4.45 -0.46 -12.73
N VAL A 101 -3.18 -0.62 -12.38
CA VAL A 101 -2.56 -0.09 -11.15
C VAL A 101 -1.98 1.30 -11.38
N VAL A 102 -1.17 1.47 -12.42
CA VAL A 102 -0.55 2.76 -12.75
C VAL A 102 -1.61 3.85 -12.97
N GLY A 103 -1.47 4.95 -12.23
CA GLY A 103 -2.43 6.07 -12.21
C GLY A 103 -3.67 5.85 -11.32
N ARG A 104 -3.71 4.73 -10.55
CA ARG A 104 -4.64 4.52 -9.45
C ARG A 104 -3.92 4.34 -8.12
N ALA A 105 -2.84 3.56 -8.11
CA ALA A 105 -1.96 3.50 -6.95
C ALA A 105 -1.02 4.69 -6.99
N ASP A 106 -0.86 5.31 -5.83
CA ASP A 106 0.12 6.38 -5.61
C ASP A 106 1.53 5.80 -5.43
N MET A 107 1.63 4.56 -4.93
CA MET A 107 2.91 3.86 -4.79
C MET A 107 2.76 2.35 -5.01
N ILE A 108 3.71 1.75 -5.72
CA ILE A 108 3.81 0.30 -5.94
C ILE A 108 5.00 -0.23 -5.14
N HIS A 109 4.74 -1.06 -4.11
CA HIS A 109 5.76 -1.52 -3.15
C HIS A 109 6.50 -2.79 -3.57
N SER A 110 6.00 -3.51 -4.57
CA SER A 110 6.37 -4.90 -4.87
C SER A 110 7.14 -5.04 -6.19
N VAL A 111 8.06 -4.09 -6.48
CA VAL A 111 8.85 -4.19 -7.72
C VAL A 111 10.02 -5.15 -7.51
N ASP A 112 9.89 -6.34 -8.08
CA ASP A 112 10.77 -7.49 -7.88
C ASP A 112 11.59 -7.88 -9.12
N SER A 113 11.45 -7.14 -10.24
CA SER A 113 12.15 -7.47 -11.47
C SER A 113 12.28 -6.27 -12.42
N VAL A 114 13.36 -6.26 -13.23
CA VAL A 114 13.56 -5.26 -14.29
C VAL A 114 12.38 -5.25 -15.26
N ARG A 115 11.84 -6.43 -15.60
CA ARG A 115 10.69 -6.54 -16.52
C ARG A 115 9.42 -5.92 -15.96
N LEU A 116 9.22 -5.96 -14.64
CA LEU A 116 8.09 -5.30 -14.00
C LEU A 116 8.30 -3.78 -13.97
N ALA A 117 9.49 -3.30 -13.58
CA ALA A 117 9.85 -1.88 -13.60
C ALA A 117 9.69 -1.25 -14.99
N GLU A 118 10.15 -1.95 -16.05
CA GLU A 118 9.97 -1.53 -17.44
C GLU A 118 8.48 -1.44 -17.82
N ALA A 119 7.67 -2.42 -17.45
CA ALA A 119 6.23 -2.42 -17.72
C ALA A 119 5.52 -1.25 -17.01
N ILE A 120 5.90 -0.94 -15.75
CA ILE A 120 5.37 0.19 -15.00
C ILE A 120 5.77 1.51 -15.67
N SER A 121 7.05 1.69 -15.98
CA SER A 121 7.56 2.90 -16.63
C SER A 121 6.88 3.15 -17.96
N ASN A 122 6.77 2.13 -18.81
CA ASN A 122 6.13 2.26 -20.12
C ASN A 122 4.65 2.63 -20.01
N GLU A 123 3.94 2.07 -19.05
CA GLU A 123 2.52 2.40 -18.81
C GLU A 123 2.36 3.81 -18.24
N ALA A 124 3.25 4.23 -17.34
CA ALA A 124 3.27 5.58 -16.77
C ALA A 124 3.52 6.63 -17.86
N ILE A 125 4.49 6.41 -18.74
CA ILE A 125 4.76 7.28 -19.89
C ILE A 125 3.52 7.42 -20.79
N LYS A 126 2.83 6.31 -21.12
CA LYS A 126 1.59 6.35 -21.90
C LYS A 126 0.51 7.21 -21.25
N LYS A 127 0.43 7.18 -19.92
CA LYS A 127 -0.51 7.96 -19.13
C LYS A 127 -0.02 9.37 -18.79
N LYS A 128 1.20 9.74 -19.23
CA LYS A 128 1.85 11.03 -18.98
C LYS A 128 2.04 11.33 -17.49
N LEU A 129 2.45 10.34 -16.72
CA LEU A 129 2.74 10.43 -15.29
C LEU A 129 4.06 9.70 -14.97
N VAL A 130 4.54 9.89 -13.75
CA VAL A 130 5.64 9.12 -13.15
C VAL A 130 5.03 8.30 -12.01
N ALA A 131 5.39 7.03 -11.93
CA ALA A 131 4.90 6.13 -10.90
C ALA A 131 5.94 5.99 -9.78
N ASP A 132 5.55 6.24 -8.55
CA ASP A 132 6.38 5.99 -7.38
C ASP A 132 6.45 4.49 -7.10
N ILE A 133 7.66 3.97 -6.93
CA ILE A 133 7.90 2.55 -6.69
C ILE A 133 8.83 2.31 -5.50
N LEU A 134 8.66 1.15 -4.85
CA LEU A 134 9.66 0.58 -3.94
C LEU A 134 10.18 -0.73 -4.54
N VAL A 135 11.47 -0.96 -4.36
CA VAL A 135 12.13 -2.22 -4.74
C VAL A 135 11.89 -3.25 -3.65
N GLU A 136 11.35 -4.41 -4.01
CA GLU A 136 11.16 -5.51 -3.08
C GLU A 136 12.47 -6.28 -2.92
N VAL A 137 12.95 -6.38 -1.67
CA VAL A 137 14.21 -7.06 -1.33
C VAL A 137 13.92 -8.25 -0.42
N ASN A 138 14.34 -9.44 -0.82
CA ASN A 138 14.24 -10.67 -0.05
C ASN A 138 15.44 -10.83 0.89
N VAL A 139 15.43 -10.10 2.01
CA VAL A 139 16.51 -10.08 2.99
C VAL A 139 16.68 -11.42 3.69
N ALA A 140 15.59 -12.16 3.90
CA ALA A 140 15.62 -13.46 4.60
C ALA A 140 16.12 -14.61 3.71
N GLY A 141 16.20 -14.42 2.39
CA GLY A 141 16.63 -15.45 1.42
C GLY A 141 15.67 -16.63 1.31
N GLU A 142 14.39 -16.43 1.61
CA GLU A 142 13.37 -17.47 1.49
C GLU A 142 13.08 -17.77 0.01
N GLU A 143 13.30 -19.01 -0.43
CA GLU A 143 13.18 -19.44 -1.84
C GLU A 143 11.77 -19.22 -2.43
N ASN A 144 10.73 -19.24 -1.59
CA ASN A 144 9.32 -19.09 -2.00
C ASN A 144 8.81 -17.63 -1.94
N LYS A 145 9.70 -16.65 -1.70
CA LYS A 145 9.36 -15.23 -1.62
C LYS A 145 9.90 -14.45 -2.81
N PHE A 146 9.15 -13.43 -3.23
CA PHE A 146 9.58 -12.50 -4.25
C PHE A 146 10.63 -11.53 -3.71
N GLY A 147 11.23 -10.75 -4.60
CA GLY A 147 12.21 -9.73 -4.27
C GLY A 147 13.62 -10.09 -4.70
N PHE A 148 14.43 -9.05 -4.89
CA PHE A 148 15.85 -9.18 -5.20
C PHE A 148 16.65 -9.65 -4.00
N LYS A 149 17.76 -10.33 -4.23
CA LYS A 149 18.76 -10.51 -3.19
C LYS A 149 19.40 -9.16 -2.85
N PRO A 150 19.87 -8.94 -1.61
CA PRO A 150 20.46 -7.67 -1.20
C PRO A 150 21.62 -7.20 -2.10
N ASP A 151 22.44 -8.13 -2.59
CA ASP A 151 23.58 -7.87 -3.48
C ASP A 151 23.19 -7.53 -4.93
N GLU A 152 21.97 -7.83 -5.35
CA GLU A 152 21.45 -7.52 -6.70
C GLU A 152 20.80 -6.12 -6.79
N VAL A 153 20.50 -5.49 -5.66
CA VAL A 153 19.68 -4.26 -5.60
C VAL A 153 20.36 -3.08 -6.28
N GLU A 154 21.65 -2.89 -6.05
CA GLU A 154 22.41 -1.76 -6.63
C GLU A 154 22.43 -1.84 -8.16
N ASP A 155 22.72 -3.01 -8.71
CA ASP A 155 22.73 -3.24 -10.15
C ASP A 155 21.33 -3.05 -10.76
N PHE A 156 20.29 -3.47 -10.05
CA PHE A 156 18.93 -3.24 -10.47
C PHE A 156 18.60 -1.74 -10.52
N ILE A 157 18.91 -0.97 -9.47
CA ILE A 157 18.65 0.47 -9.41
C ILE A 157 19.40 1.17 -10.55
N ARG A 158 20.66 0.83 -10.81
CA ARG A 158 21.42 1.38 -11.93
C ARG A 158 20.75 1.13 -13.28
N LYS A 159 20.16 -0.06 -13.48
CA LYS A 159 19.47 -0.41 -14.75
C LYS A 159 18.19 0.38 -14.97
N ILE A 160 17.48 0.72 -13.91
CA ILE A 160 16.19 1.41 -14.02
C ILE A 160 16.28 2.93 -13.86
N SER A 161 17.45 3.47 -13.46
CA SER A 161 17.64 4.92 -13.20
C SER A 161 17.32 5.81 -14.40
N ASP A 162 17.40 5.29 -15.62
CA ASP A 162 17.09 6.02 -16.86
C ASP A 162 15.61 5.87 -17.29
N TYR A 163 14.82 5.12 -16.56
CA TYR A 163 13.42 4.92 -16.90
C TYR A 163 12.59 6.17 -16.57
N LYS A 164 12.01 6.79 -17.60
CA LYS A 164 11.33 8.10 -17.50
C LYS A 164 9.99 8.06 -16.78
N GLY A 165 9.41 6.88 -16.57
CA GLY A 165 8.09 6.71 -16.01
C GLY A 165 8.09 6.23 -14.54
N ILE A 166 9.25 6.09 -13.91
CA ILE A 166 9.37 5.69 -12.49
C ILE A 166 10.41 6.53 -11.79
#